data_41b17ec6648dd78df09fc7569a075d7c
#
_entry.id   41b17ec6648dd78df09fc7569a075d7c
#
_cell.length_a   1.000
_cell.length_b   1.000
_cell.length_c   1.000
_cell.angle_alpha   90.00
_cell.angle_beta   90.00
_cell.angle_gamma   90.00
#
_symmetry.space_group_name_H-M   'P 1'
#
loop_
_entity.id
_entity.type
_entity.pdbx_description
1 polymer ?
#
loop_
_entity_poly.entity_id
_entity_poly.type
_entity_poly.pdbx_seq_one_letter_code
_entity_poly.pdbx_strand_id
1 'polypeptide(L)'
;MSEQEVKELDLNGEMLVRREKLAALRAKGNAFPNQFRRDSLAQDLHDKYEAEDGEVLKDKAIEVAVAGRIMTRRAMGKATFITLQDMSGKIQLYVARDNLPDGVYAEDVSNWDLGDIIGVKGTLFKTKTNELTIKTTEVQLLTKALRPLPNKFHGLTDMEARYRQRYLDLISNEESRRTFVIRSKVVAGIREFFISKGFMEVETPMLQVIPGGASARPFITHHNALDVDMYLRIAPELYLKRLVVGGFERVFELNRNFRNEGVSVRHNPEFTMLEYYQAYADYHDLMDNTEELLRKLAMDILGTTIVKYGDLEFDFGKPFERITLHDATIKYGADKGIVKEDLYDFDRAKATAERLGIEVQKSWGLGSIVNAIFEEVAEHHLIQPTFLMAHPAEISPLARRNDENPEVTDRFELFIGGREIGNGFSELNDAEDQNERFDAQVAAKEAGDDEAMFKDDDFVVALEHGLPPTAGEGLGIDRLAMLYANAPSIRDVILFPAMRQK
;
A
#
# COMPACT_ATOMS: atom_id res chain seq x y z
N MET A 1 23.15 -2.66 38.21
CA MET A 1 22.77 -2.14 36.85
C MET A 1 21.98 -3.23 36.14
N SER A 2 20.86 -2.88 35.61
CA SER A 2 20.07 -3.80 34.77
C SER A 2 20.77 -4.05 33.42
N GLU A 3 20.44 -5.17 32.75
CA GLU A 3 20.97 -5.42 31.38
C GLU A 3 20.66 -4.27 30.41
N GLN A 4 19.58 -3.55 30.65
CA GLN A 4 19.15 -2.41 29.86
C GLN A 4 20.02 -1.17 30.10
N GLU A 5 20.41 -0.89 31.34
CA GLU A 5 21.36 0.18 31.70
C GLU A 5 22.76 -0.09 31.15
N VAL A 6 23.21 -1.34 31.15
CA VAL A 6 24.51 -1.74 30.57
C VAL A 6 24.50 -1.55 29.05
N LYS A 7 23.42 -1.95 28.35
CA LYS A 7 23.25 -1.71 26.91
C LYS A 7 23.20 -0.23 26.55
N GLU A 8 22.56 0.61 27.35
CA GLU A 8 22.46 2.05 27.10
C GLU A 8 23.79 2.77 27.32
N LEU A 9 24.58 2.36 28.32
CA LEU A 9 25.95 2.86 28.56
C LEU A 9 26.89 2.45 27.44
N ASP A 10 26.80 1.22 26.94
CA ASP A 10 27.64 0.70 25.86
C ASP A 10 27.31 1.41 24.52
N LEU A 11 26.03 1.65 24.25
CA LEU A 11 25.56 2.40 23.10
C LEU A 11 26.09 3.86 23.11
N ASN A 12 26.04 4.53 24.26
CA ASN A 12 26.54 5.89 24.42
C ASN A 12 28.07 5.95 24.23
N GLY A 13 28.81 4.95 24.71
CA GLY A 13 30.24 4.84 24.49
C GLY A 13 30.58 4.69 23.00
N GLU A 14 29.92 3.80 22.28
CA GLU A 14 30.14 3.62 20.83
C GLU A 14 29.80 4.90 20.04
N MET A 15 28.71 5.59 20.38
CA MET A 15 28.35 6.86 19.73
C MET A 15 29.39 7.96 19.98
N LEU A 16 29.99 8.03 21.16
CA LEU A 16 31.09 8.98 21.47
C LEU A 16 32.32 8.72 20.59
N VAL A 17 32.76 7.47 20.51
CA VAL A 17 33.91 7.07 19.66
C VAL A 17 33.65 7.45 18.19
N ARG A 18 32.46 7.21 17.70
CA ARG A 18 32.07 7.58 16.30
C ARG A 18 32.09 9.09 16.08
N ARG A 19 31.70 9.89 17.10
CA ARG A 19 31.75 11.37 17.05
C ARG A 19 33.20 11.87 17.07
N GLU A 20 34.11 11.23 17.85
CA GLU A 20 35.52 11.54 17.84
C GLU A 20 36.18 11.27 16.47
N LYS A 21 35.85 10.10 15.85
CA LYS A 21 36.25 9.79 14.48
C LYS A 21 35.74 10.85 13.48
N LEU A 22 34.51 11.32 13.61
CA LEU A 22 33.94 12.38 12.76
C LEU A 22 34.71 13.70 12.98
N ALA A 23 35.04 14.06 14.22
CA ALA A 23 35.82 15.27 14.51
C ALA A 23 37.21 15.21 13.85
N ALA A 24 37.86 14.03 13.91
CA ALA A 24 39.16 13.80 13.23
C ALA A 24 39.03 13.92 11.70
N LEU A 25 37.96 13.42 11.10
CA LEU A 25 37.71 13.58 9.66
C LEU A 25 37.51 15.06 9.28
N ARG A 26 36.75 15.82 10.07
CA ARG A 26 36.55 17.28 9.86
C ARG A 26 37.86 18.08 9.97
N ALA A 27 38.78 17.66 10.86
CA ALA A 27 40.10 18.26 10.99
C ALA A 27 40.98 18.02 9.75
N LYS A 28 40.77 16.91 9.04
CA LYS A 28 41.49 16.58 7.79
C LYS A 28 40.89 17.29 6.55
N GLY A 29 39.62 17.78 6.63
CA GLY A 29 38.96 18.44 5.52
C GLY A 29 37.44 18.20 5.47
N ASN A 30 36.88 18.04 4.28
CA ASN A 30 35.45 17.78 4.11
C ASN A 30 35.09 16.34 4.49
N ALA A 31 34.48 16.17 5.67
CA ALA A 31 34.06 14.86 6.17
C ALA A 31 32.83 14.25 5.46
N PHE A 32 32.14 15.03 4.61
CA PHE A 32 30.97 14.61 3.85
C PHE A 32 31.11 14.99 2.36
N PRO A 33 32.04 14.35 1.63
CA PRO A 33 32.25 14.62 0.22
C PRO A 33 31.03 14.18 -0.61
N ASN A 34 30.69 14.96 -1.64
CA ASN A 34 29.49 14.72 -2.47
C ASN A 34 29.80 14.55 -3.97
N GLN A 35 31.07 14.51 -4.34
CA GLN A 35 31.49 14.40 -5.74
C GLN A 35 31.55 12.96 -6.29
N PHE A 36 31.53 11.94 -5.41
CA PHE A 36 31.55 10.54 -5.86
C PHE A 36 30.33 10.22 -6.74
N ARG A 37 30.58 9.54 -7.86
CA ARG A 37 29.52 9.04 -8.75
C ARG A 37 29.72 7.55 -8.94
N ARG A 38 28.67 6.76 -8.62
CA ARG A 38 28.60 5.35 -8.96
C ARG A 38 28.10 5.18 -10.41
N ASP A 39 28.56 4.15 -11.08
CA ASP A 39 28.12 3.74 -12.41
C ASP A 39 27.35 2.42 -12.40
N SER A 40 27.40 1.68 -11.29
CA SER A 40 26.85 0.34 -11.18
C SER A 40 26.07 0.16 -9.89
N LEU A 41 25.04 -0.72 -9.94
CA LEU A 41 24.26 -1.19 -8.80
C LEU A 41 24.63 -2.64 -8.49
N ALA A 42 24.53 -3.03 -7.20
CA ALA A 42 24.90 -4.37 -6.74
C ALA A 42 24.16 -5.48 -7.50
N GLN A 43 22.82 -5.35 -7.63
CA GLN A 43 22.01 -6.37 -8.32
C GLN A 43 22.32 -6.43 -9.79
N ASP A 44 22.50 -5.30 -10.48
CA ASP A 44 22.85 -5.26 -11.91
C ASP A 44 24.15 -6.00 -12.18
N LEU A 45 25.13 -5.93 -11.24
CA LEU A 45 26.37 -6.66 -11.35
C LEU A 45 26.17 -8.18 -11.17
N HIS A 46 25.34 -8.59 -10.23
CA HIS A 46 24.97 -10.00 -10.08
C HIS A 46 24.22 -10.52 -11.31
N ASP A 47 23.22 -9.79 -11.80
CA ASP A 47 22.42 -10.21 -12.96
C ASP A 47 23.27 -10.39 -14.22
N LYS A 48 24.32 -9.54 -14.39
CA LYS A 48 25.19 -9.59 -15.59
C LYS A 48 26.34 -10.59 -15.46
N TYR A 49 26.89 -10.76 -14.27
CA TYR A 49 28.20 -11.39 -14.11
C TYR A 49 28.21 -12.56 -13.13
N GLU A 50 27.13 -12.86 -12.41
CA GLU A 50 27.08 -13.97 -11.45
C GLU A 50 27.32 -15.33 -12.11
N ALA A 51 26.85 -15.53 -13.34
CA ALA A 51 27.02 -16.78 -14.09
C ALA A 51 28.40 -16.91 -14.79
N GLU A 52 29.17 -15.81 -14.88
CA GLU A 52 30.45 -15.84 -15.59
C GLU A 52 31.54 -16.57 -14.79
N ASP A 53 32.44 -17.22 -15.49
CA ASP A 53 33.62 -17.86 -14.89
C ASP A 53 34.62 -16.82 -14.36
N GLY A 54 35.31 -17.16 -13.26
CA GLY A 54 36.25 -16.26 -12.59
C GLY A 54 37.46 -15.87 -13.44
N GLU A 55 37.95 -16.76 -14.30
CA GLU A 55 39.07 -16.44 -15.21
C GLU A 55 38.60 -15.52 -16.34
N VAL A 56 37.38 -15.70 -16.83
CA VAL A 56 36.79 -14.81 -17.82
C VAL A 56 36.62 -13.38 -17.27
N LEU A 57 36.13 -13.25 -16.02
CA LEU A 57 36.02 -11.94 -15.36
C LEU A 57 37.38 -11.27 -15.18
N LYS A 58 38.40 -12.04 -14.83
CA LYS A 58 39.76 -11.54 -14.66
C LYS A 58 40.34 -11.02 -15.97
N ASP A 59 40.13 -11.75 -17.07
CA ASP A 59 40.61 -11.34 -18.40
C ASP A 59 39.87 -10.12 -18.93
N LYS A 60 38.56 -10.00 -18.64
CA LYS A 60 37.73 -8.83 -18.99
C LYS A 60 38.11 -7.57 -18.21
N ALA A 61 38.70 -7.70 -17.04
CA ALA A 61 39.09 -6.61 -16.13
C ALA A 61 38.00 -5.52 -16.00
N ILE A 62 36.73 -5.93 -15.70
CA ILE A 62 35.58 -5.03 -15.66
C ILE A 62 35.71 -4.06 -14.50
N GLU A 63 35.93 -2.80 -14.81
CA GLU A 63 35.98 -1.70 -13.85
C GLU A 63 34.57 -1.25 -13.49
N VAL A 64 34.34 -1.00 -12.19
CA VAL A 64 33.06 -0.56 -11.64
C VAL A 64 33.26 0.46 -10.52
N ALA A 65 32.31 1.38 -10.39
CA ALA A 65 32.20 2.30 -9.27
C ALA A 65 30.88 2.06 -8.55
N VAL A 66 30.93 1.64 -7.29
CA VAL A 66 29.73 1.40 -6.47
C VAL A 66 29.76 2.24 -5.19
N ALA A 67 28.57 2.54 -4.66
CA ALA A 67 28.45 3.23 -3.37
C ALA A 67 27.30 2.65 -2.57
N GLY A 68 27.47 2.52 -1.26
CA GLY A 68 26.45 1.96 -0.39
C GLY A 68 26.87 1.95 1.08
N ARG A 69 26.08 1.27 1.89
CA ARG A 69 26.26 1.15 3.33
C ARG A 69 27.04 -0.12 3.69
N ILE A 70 28.00 0.01 4.61
CA ILE A 70 28.74 -1.12 5.17
C ILE A 70 27.80 -1.92 6.08
N MET A 71 27.46 -3.15 5.67
CA MET A 71 26.60 -4.04 6.45
C MET A 71 27.39 -5.05 7.27
N THR A 72 28.49 -5.56 6.71
CA THR A 72 29.42 -6.46 7.41
C THR A 72 30.86 -6.05 7.12
N ARG A 73 31.74 -6.36 8.05
CA ARG A 73 33.18 -6.12 7.91
C ARG A 73 33.96 -7.26 8.59
N ARG A 74 34.86 -7.88 7.85
CA ARG A 74 35.71 -8.96 8.34
C ARG A 74 37.15 -8.71 7.93
N ALA A 75 37.98 -8.31 8.89
CA ALA A 75 39.41 -8.11 8.68
C ALA A 75 40.14 -9.46 8.66
N MET A 76 41.05 -9.63 7.71
CA MET A 76 41.92 -10.82 7.51
C MET A 76 43.33 -10.39 7.17
N GLY A 77 44.13 -10.15 8.21
CA GLY A 77 45.53 -9.69 8.05
C GLY A 77 45.61 -8.34 7.33
N LYS A 78 46.15 -8.33 6.10
CA LYS A 78 46.33 -7.11 5.29
C LYS A 78 45.12 -6.74 4.43
N ALA A 79 44.02 -7.46 4.55
CA ALA A 79 42.82 -7.25 3.75
C ALA A 79 41.55 -7.27 4.62
N THR A 80 40.50 -6.65 4.13
CA THR A 80 39.18 -6.65 4.74
C THR A 80 38.13 -6.99 3.67
N PHE A 81 37.28 -7.97 4.00
CA PHE A 81 36.04 -8.20 3.25
C PHE A 81 34.90 -7.36 3.83
N ILE A 82 34.16 -6.67 2.97
CA ILE A 82 33.07 -5.81 3.33
C ILE A 82 31.85 -6.22 2.49
N THR A 83 30.70 -6.39 3.12
CA THR A 83 29.42 -6.43 2.40
C THR A 83 28.87 -5.01 2.30
N LEU A 84 28.79 -4.51 1.09
CA LEU A 84 28.20 -3.22 0.78
C LEU A 84 26.74 -3.41 0.34
N GLN A 85 25.83 -2.61 0.89
CA GLN A 85 24.41 -2.62 0.52
C GLN A 85 24.03 -1.31 -0.14
N ASP A 86 23.44 -1.38 -1.33
CA ASP A 86 22.81 -0.26 -2.01
C ASP A 86 21.29 -0.39 -2.11
N MET A 87 20.64 0.37 -2.99
CA MET A 87 19.19 0.29 -3.17
C MET A 87 18.74 -1.03 -3.81
N SER A 88 19.57 -1.67 -4.59
CA SER A 88 19.24 -2.87 -5.38
C SER A 88 19.56 -4.17 -4.65
N GLY A 89 20.61 -4.19 -3.82
CA GLY A 89 21.06 -5.42 -3.18
C GLY A 89 22.39 -5.25 -2.42
N LYS A 90 23.12 -6.35 -2.32
CA LYS A 90 24.42 -6.42 -1.62
C LYS A 90 25.49 -6.92 -2.56
N ILE A 91 26.72 -6.42 -2.40
CA ILE A 91 27.89 -6.92 -3.10
C ILE A 91 29.07 -6.99 -2.15
N GLN A 92 29.95 -7.98 -2.36
CA GLN A 92 31.16 -8.12 -1.59
C GLN A 92 32.28 -7.23 -2.15
N LEU A 93 33.03 -6.60 -1.25
CA LEU A 93 34.24 -5.86 -1.55
C LEU A 93 35.45 -6.60 -0.93
N TYR A 94 36.53 -6.66 -1.67
CA TYR A 94 37.83 -7.07 -1.21
C TYR A 94 38.78 -5.85 -1.16
N VAL A 95 39.01 -5.35 0.04
CA VAL A 95 39.80 -4.14 0.29
C VAL A 95 41.16 -4.60 0.89
N ALA A 96 42.21 -4.59 0.08
CA ALA A 96 43.53 -4.99 0.50
C ALA A 96 44.51 -3.80 0.54
N ARG A 97 45.38 -3.77 1.54
CA ARG A 97 46.38 -2.72 1.69
C ARG A 97 47.20 -2.53 0.42
N ASP A 98 47.65 -3.64 -0.18
CA ASP A 98 48.55 -3.63 -1.34
C ASP A 98 47.85 -3.17 -2.65
N ASN A 99 46.54 -2.99 -2.63
CA ASN A 99 45.75 -2.50 -3.78
C ASN A 99 45.38 -1.01 -3.65
N LEU A 100 45.62 -0.39 -2.53
CA LEU A 100 45.31 1.01 -2.23
C LEU A 100 46.57 1.87 -2.16
N PRO A 101 46.43 3.19 -2.35
CA PRO A 101 47.54 4.11 -2.08
C PRO A 101 48.10 3.98 -0.65
N ASP A 102 49.39 4.27 -0.49
CA ASP A 102 50.04 4.19 0.80
C ASP A 102 49.32 4.99 1.89
N GLY A 103 49.13 4.39 3.06
CA GLY A 103 48.46 5.01 4.20
C GLY A 103 46.94 4.85 4.22
N VAL A 104 46.25 4.81 3.08
CA VAL A 104 44.76 4.82 2.99
C VAL A 104 44.13 3.67 3.77
N TYR A 105 44.68 2.46 3.70
CA TYR A 105 44.11 1.35 4.45
C TYR A 105 44.18 1.56 5.96
N ALA A 106 45.32 2.05 6.48
CA ALA A 106 45.51 2.26 7.90
C ALA A 106 44.77 3.47 8.44
N GLU A 107 44.72 4.57 7.67
CA GLU A 107 44.13 5.83 8.10
C GLU A 107 42.62 5.90 7.91
N ASP A 108 42.09 5.29 6.84
CA ASP A 108 40.68 5.37 6.47
C ASP A 108 39.96 4.04 6.71
N VAL A 109 40.33 2.98 5.98
CA VAL A 109 39.58 1.70 6.00
C VAL A 109 39.55 1.08 7.41
N SER A 110 40.64 1.19 8.19
CA SER A 110 40.71 0.65 9.55
C SER A 110 39.75 1.37 10.51
N ASN A 111 39.39 2.61 10.23
CA ASN A 111 38.55 3.45 11.05
C ASN A 111 37.06 3.42 10.68
N TRP A 112 36.67 2.71 9.60
CA TRP A 112 35.29 2.56 9.23
C TRP A 112 34.51 1.72 10.22
N ASP A 113 33.26 2.10 10.43
CA ASP A 113 32.32 1.38 11.27
C ASP A 113 31.17 0.80 10.45
N LEU A 114 30.49 -0.19 11.00
CA LEU A 114 29.26 -0.69 10.41
C LEU A 114 28.22 0.42 10.35
N GLY A 115 27.56 0.52 9.20
CA GLY A 115 26.59 1.59 8.92
C GLY A 115 27.19 2.79 8.20
N ASP A 116 28.53 2.94 8.13
CA ASP A 116 29.14 3.98 7.30
C ASP A 116 28.76 3.82 5.82
N ILE A 117 28.66 4.93 5.10
CA ILE A 117 28.43 4.92 3.66
C ILE A 117 29.73 5.23 2.95
N ILE A 118 30.12 4.36 2.02
CA ILE A 118 31.36 4.46 1.27
C ILE A 118 31.12 4.40 -0.23
N GLY A 119 32.01 5.01 -0.99
CA GLY A 119 32.16 4.82 -2.42
C GLY A 119 33.46 4.08 -2.71
N VAL A 120 33.43 3.14 -3.64
CA VAL A 120 34.61 2.38 -4.05
C VAL A 120 34.68 2.22 -5.56
N LYS A 121 35.90 2.19 -6.11
CA LYS A 121 36.16 1.73 -7.47
C LYS A 121 37.04 0.51 -7.45
N GLY A 122 36.90 -0.33 -8.43
CA GLY A 122 37.69 -1.54 -8.55
C GLY A 122 37.26 -2.43 -9.69
N THR A 123 37.81 -3.63 -9.74
CA THR A 123 37.54 -4.62 -10.79
C THR A 123 36.79 -5.81 -10.24
N LEU A 124 35.87 -6.34 -11.03
CA LEU A 124 35.14 -7.55 -10.68
C LEU A 124 36.01 -8.79 -10.75
N PHE A 125 35.85 -9.67 -9.76
CA PHE A 125 36.46 -11.00 -9.76
C PHE A 125 35.61 -11.97 -8.95
N LYS A 126 35.91 -13.27 -9.03
CA LYS A 126 35.31 -14.27 -8.15
C LYS A 126 36.33 -14.77 -7.12
N THR A 127 35.84 -14.90 -5.88
CA THR A 127 36.66 -15.48 -4.79
C THR A 127 36.82 -16.99 -4.99
N LYS A 128 37.65 -17.63 -4.16
CA LYS A 128 37.82 -19.10 -4.15
C LYS A 128 36.49 -19.84 -3.87
N THR A 129 35.56 -19.19 -3.21
CA THR A 129 34.20 -19.71 -2.93
C THR A 129 33.17 -19.33 -4.00
N ASN A 130 33.64 -18.84 -5.16
CA ASN A 130 32.81 -18.43 -6.30
C ASN A 130 31.89 -17.24 -6.03
N GLU A 131 32.19 -16.38 -5.05
CA GLU A 131 31.41 -15.19 -4.73
C GLU A 131 31.86 -14.00 -5.58
N LEU A 132 30.91 -13.33 -6.26
CA LEU A 132 31.19 -12.13 -7.06
C LEU A 132 31.62 -10.99 -6.14
N THR A 133 32.81 -10.46 -6.40
CA THR A 133 33.48 -9.52 -5.48
C THR A 133 34.17 -8.40 -6.26
N ILE A 134 34.21 -7.20 -5.68
CA ILE A 134 34.97 -6.08 -6.23
C ILE A 134 36.31 -6.01 -5.56
N LYS A 135 37.42 -6.19 -6.32
CA LYS A 135 38.78 -5.91 -5.90
C LYS A 135 39.00 -4.40 -5.94
N THR A 136 39.01 -3.74 -4.77
CA THR A 136 39.01 -2.28 -4.68
C THR A 136 40.39 -1.69 -4.94
N THR A 137 40.41 -0.62 -5.74
CA THR A 137 41.63 0.19 -6.03
C THR A 137 41.50 1.61 -5.51
N GLU A 138 40.29 2.14 -5.38
CA GLU A 138 40.01 3.44 -4.77
C GLU A 138 38.86 3.30 -3.77
N VAL A 139 38.96 4.01 -2.66
CA VAL A 139 37.94 4.04 -1.60
C VAL A 139 37.75 5.46 -1.08
N GLN A 140 36.51 5.80 -0.72
CA GLN A 140 36.18 7.08 -0.11
C GLN A 140 35.07 6.91 0.91
N LEU A 141 35.24 7.44 2.13
CA LEU A 141 34.14 7.59 3.07
C LEU A 141 33.27 8.75 2.62
N LEU A 142 31.98 8.48 2.40
CA LEU A 142 30.99 9.47 1.97
C LEU A 142 30.18 10.02 3.15
N THR A 143 29.87 9.14 4.12
CA THR A 143 29.12 9.53 5.31
C THR A 143 29.49 8.66 6.50
N LYS A 144 29.88 9.30 7.60
CA LYS A 144 30.09 8.64 8.88
C LYS A 144 28.78 8.39 9.61
N ALA A 145 28.46 7.13 9.92
CA ALA A 145 27.32 6.77 10.73
C ALA A 145 27.63 6.99 12.21
N LEU A 146 26.86 7.83 12.90
CA LEU A 146 27.08 8.18 14.30
C LEU A 146 26.36 7.26 15.30
N ARG A 147 25.43 6.45 14.81
CA ARG A 147 24.74 5.44 15.61
C ARG A 147 24.99 4.05 15.04
N PRO A 148 25.22 3.03 15.89
CA PRO A 148 25.33 1.66 15.42
C PRO A 148 24.02 1.19 14.79
N LEU A 149 24.12 0.24 13.87
CA LEU A 149 22.96 -0.45 13.34
C LEU A 149 22.36 -1.38 14.40
N PRO A 150 21.05 -1.68 14.34
CA PRO A 150 20.43 -2.71 15.17
C PRO A 150 21.15 -4.05 15.02
N ASN A 151 21.06 -4.90 16.03
CA ASN A 151 21.85 -6.13 16.16
C ASN A 151 21.80 -7.00 14.89
N LYS A 152 22.95 -7.46 14.41
CA LYS A 152 23.20 -8.12 13.13
C LYS A 152 22.38 -9.38 12.85
N PHE A 153 21.95 -10.11 13.90
CA PHE A 153 21.40 -11.47 13.74
C PHE A 153 19.89 -11.56 13.72
N HIS A 154 19.18 -10.52 14.16
CA HIS A 154 17.72 -10.54 14.28
C HIS A 154 17.02 -9.33 13.66
N GLY A 155 17.77 -8.40 13.04
CA GLY A 155 17.17 -7.14 12.54
C GLY A 155 16.48 -6.35 13.66
N LEU A 156 15.55 -5.49 13.29
CA LEU A 156 14.64 -4.86 14.23
C LEU A 156 13.44 -5.82 14.42
N THR A 157 13.43 -6.63 15.50
CA THR A 157 12.39 -7.64 15.76
C THR A 157 11.13 -7.05 16.36
N ASP A 158 11.25 -5.93 17.09
CA ASP A 158 10.09 -5.21 17.61
C ASP A 158 9.31 -4.53 16.48
N MET A 159 8.10 -5.00 16.25
CA MET A 159 7.22 -4.49 15.18
C MET A 159 6.88 -3.01 15.37
N GLU A 160 6.67 -2.55 16.59
CA GLU A 160 6.41 -1.14 16.86
C GLU A 160 7.62 -0.27 16.52
N ALA A 161 8.81 -0.69 16.90
CA ALA A 161 10.06 -0.01 16.54
C ALA A 161 10.28 0.03 15.01
N ARG A 162 9.92 -1.05 14.27
CA ARG A 162 9.97 -1.08 12.79
C ARG A 162 9.08 -0.01 12.16
N TYR A 163 7.89 0.19 12.69
CA TYR A 163 6.97 1.21 12.16
C TYR A 163 7.42 2.63 12.51
N ARG A 164 7.91 2.86 13.72
CA ARG A 164 8.36 4.19 14.19
C ARG A 164 9.70 4.61 13.60
N GLN A 165 10.61 3.65 13.42
CA GLN A 165 11.95 3.87 12.86
C GLN A 165 12.11 3.15 11.52
N ARG A 166 11.20 3.42 10.59
CA ARG A 166 11.14 2.76 9.28
C ARG A 166 12.48 2.78 8.53
N TYR A 167 13.28 3.82 8.70
CA TYR A 167 14.61 3.90 8.11
C TYR A 167 15.55 2.79 8.63
N LEU A 168 15.45 2.39 9.89
CA LEU A 168 16.23 1.26 10.43
C LEU A 168 15.66 -0.09 9.93
N ASP A 169 14.36 -0.22 9.85
CA ASP A 169 13.70 -1.39 9.28
C ASP A 169 14.14 -1.59 7.82
N LEU A 170 14.11 -0.55 6.99
CA LEU A 170 14.55 -0.60 5.60
C LEU A 170 16.05 -0.90 5.44
N ILE A 171 16.90 -0.49 6.38
CA ILE A 171 18.31 -0.85 6.37
C ILE A 171 18.51 -2.34 6.69
N SER A 172 17.73 -2.88 7.63
CA SER A 172 17.99 -4.18 8.26
C SER A 172 17.19 -5.33 7.64
N ASN A 173 15.99 -5.07 7.10
CA ASN A 173 15.04 -6.08 6.64
C ASN A 173 14.83 -6.01 5.13
N GLU A 174 15.27 -7.04 4.42
CA GLU A 174 15.08 -7.16 2.97
C GLU A 174 13.61 -7.34 2.60
N GLU A 175 12.85 -8.05 3.44
CA GLU A 175 11.42 -8.27 3.23
C GLU A 175 10.63 -6.96 3.25
N SER A 176 10.93 -6.05 4.21
CA SER A 176 10.33 -4.71 4.23
C SER A 176 10.65 -3.92 2.96
N ARG A 177 11.88 -3.97 2.49
CA ARG A 177 12.28 -3.32 1.22
C ARG A 177 11.50 -3.90 0.04
N ARG A 178 11.42 -5.23 -0.05
CA ARG A 178 10.65 -5.93 -1.08
C ARG A 178 9.17 -5.50 -1.08
N THR A 179 8.55 -5.39 0.10
CA THR A 179 7.16 -4.95 0.25
C THR A 179 6.92 -3.58 -0.39
N PHE A 180 7.79 -2.60 -0.14
CA PHE A 180 7.63 -1.26 -0.73
C PHE A 180 7.98 -1.21 -2.22
N VAL A 181 8.89 -2.06 -2.69
CA VAL A 181 9.13 -2.24 -4.13
C VAL A 181 7.88 -2.81 -4.81
N ILE A 182 7.25 -3.83 -4.23
CA ILE A 182 6.00 -4.42 -4.73
C ILE A 182 4.90 -3.35 -4.75
N ARG A 183 4.70 -2.60 -3.66
CA ARG A 183 3.73 -1.51 -3.62
C ARG A 183 3.95 -0.49 -4.75
N SER A 184 5.20 -0.10 -4.98
CA SER A 184 5.54 0.83 -6.07
C SER A 184 5.20 0.24 -7.44
N LYS A 185 5.45 -1.06 -7.66
CA LYS A 185 5.09 -1.77 -8.89
C LYS A 185 3.56 -1.87 -9.06
N VAL A 186 2.81 -2.12 -7.99
CA VAL A 186 1.33 -2.12 -8.03
C VAL A 186 0.82 -0.77 -8.54
N VAL A 187 1.26 0.33 -7.95
CA VAL A 187 0.84 1.69 -8.36
C VAL A 187 1.23 1.99 -9.80
N ALA A 188 2.45 1.65 -10.22
CA ALA A 188 2.91 1.86 -11.60
C ALA A 188 2.11 1.02 -12.60
N GLY A 189 1.87 -0.25 -12.29
CA GLY A 189 1.10 -1.16 -13.16
C GLY A 189 -0.36 -0.76 -13.30
N ILE A 190 -0.98 -0.23 -12.26
CA ILE A 190 -2.34 0.33 -12.31
C ILE A 190 -2.38 1.53 -13.27
N ARG A 191 -1.45 2.48 -13.15
CA ARG A 191 -1.38 3.62 -14.07
C ARG A 191 -1.21 3.19 -15.52
N GLU A 192 -0.27 2.29 -15.76
CA GLU A 192 -0.04 1.74 -17.11
C GLU A 192 -1.30 1.09 -17.68
N PHE A 193 -2.02 0.30 -16.87
CA PHE A 193 -3.26 -0.36 -17.28
C PHE A 193 -4.32 0.65 -17.71
N PHE A 194 -4.65 1.62 -16.86
CA PHE A 194 -5.70 2.60 -17.17
C PHE A 194 -5.32 3.54 -18.32
N ILE A 195 -4.08 4.01 -18.38
CA ILE A 195 -3.60 4.84 -19.49
C ILE A 195 -3.68 4.06 -20.81
N SER A 196 -3.30 2.76 -20.82
CA SER A 196 -3.38 1.92 -22.03
C SER A 196 -4.82 1.71 -22.52
N LYS A 197 -5.80 1.79 -21.62
CA LYS A 197 -7.24 1.72 -21.96
C LYS A 197 -7.86 3.09 -22.29
N GLY A 198 -7.05 4.14 -22.38
CA GLY A 198 -7.49 5.48 -22.77
C GLY A 198 -8.13 6.29 -21.63
N PHE A 199 -7.88 5.93 -20.37
CA PHE A 199 -8.28 6.75 -19.23
C PHE A 199 -7.31 7.90 -19.00
N MET A 200 -7.84 9.03 -18.56
CA MET A 200 -7.08 10.21 -18.13
C MET A 200 -6.88 10.16 -16.62
N GLU A 201 -5.62 10.22 -16.16
CA GLU A 201 -5.34 10.46 -14.74
C GLU A 201 -5.61 11.92 -14.42
N VAL A 202 -6.40 12.15 -13.37
CA VAL A 202 -6.81 13.49 -12.92
C VAL A 202 -6.53 13.66 -11.44
N GLU A 203 -6.50 14.92 -10.99
CA GLU A 203 -6.40 15.28 -9.57
C GLU A 203 -7.61 16.15 -9.21
N THR A 204 -8.34 15.74 -8.17
CA THR A 204 -9.47 16.48 -7.60
C THR A 204 -9.14 16.99 -6.19
N PRO A 205 -9.89 17.94 -5.62
CA PRO A 205 -9.54 18.51 -4.33
C PRO A 205 -9.48 17.49 -3.19
N MET A 206 -8.37 17.50 -2.42
CA MET A 206 -8.28 16.80 -1.14
C MET A 206 -8.94 17.58 0.00
N LEU A 207 -8.95 18.92 -0.07
CA LEU A 207 -9.69 19.77 0.84
C LEU A 207 -11.02 20.12 0.18
N GLN A 208 -12.11 19.72 0.79
CA GLN A 208 -13.46 19.87 0.28
C GLN A 208 -14.30 20.71 1.22
N VAL A 209 -15.22 21.49 0.67
CA VAL A 209 -16.22 22.25 1.45
C VAL A 209 -17.32 21.32 1.93
N ILE A 210 -17.72 20.36 1.10
CA ILE A 210 -18.71 19.32 1.40
C ILE A 210 -18.05 17.96 1.17
N PRO A 211 -17.88 17.13 2.21
CA PRO A 211 -17.37 15.78 2.04
C PRO A 211 -18.49 14.85 1.55
N GLY A 212 -18.17 13.97 0.61
CA GLY A 212 -19.14 13.02 0.06
C GLY A 212 -18.48 11.87 -0.69
N GLY A 213 -19.30 10.97 -1.27
CA GLY A 213 -18.84 9.81 -2.03
C GLY A 213 -18.54 8.57 -1.18
N ALA A 214 -18.72 8.61 0.13
CA ALA A 214 -18.62 7.46 1.02
C ALA A 214 -19.37 7.71 2.33
N SER A 215 -19.68 6.65 3.06
CA SER A 215 -20.16 6.73 4.44
C SER A 215 -18.98 6.62 5.38
N ALA A 216 -18.51 7.76 5.91
CA ALA A 216 -17.35 7.82 6.80
C ALA A 216 -17.30 9.17 7.53
N ARG A 217 -16.67 9.17 8.71
CA ARG A 217 -16.45 10.41 9.47
C ARG A 217 -15.25 11.19 8.90
N PRO A 218 -15.41 12.47 8.46
CA PRO A 218 -14.32 13.27 7.92
C PRO A 218 -13.43 13.87 9.02
N PHE A 219 -12.17 14.21 8.66
CA PHE A 219 -11.37 15.17 9.40
C PHE A 219 -11.78 16.59 9.03
N ILE A 220 -11.90 17.46 10.04
CA ILE A 220 -12.30 18.86 9.87
C ILE A 220 -11.07 19.75 10.07
N THR A 221 -10.92 20.77 9.23
CA THR A 221 -9.90 21.80 9.35
C THR A 221 -10.52 23.17 9.05
N HIS A 222 -9.83 24.27 9.39
CA HIS A 222 -10.29 25.63 9.16
C HIS A 222 -9.38 26.38 8.21
N HIS A 223 -9.93 26.99 7.16
CA HIS A 223 -9.21 27.83 6.22
C HIS A 223 -9.20 29.29 6.72
N ASN A 224 -8.14 29.70 7.39
CA ASN A 224 -8.06 31.00 8.08
C ASN A 224 -8.34 32.21 7.20
N ALA A 225 -7.85 32.23 5.95
CA ALA A 225 -8.00 33.38 5.07
C ALA A 225 -9.42 33.54 4.50
N LEU A 226 -10.16 32.45 4.38
CA LEU A 226 -11.55 32.45 3.90
C LEU A 226 -12.56 32.39 5.05
N ASP A 227 -12.11 32.14 6.27
CA ASP A 227 -12.93 31.97 7.48
C ASP A 227 -14.02 30.89 7.27
N VAL A 228 -13.63 29.74 6.71
CA VAL A 228 -14.54 28.62 6.44
C VAL A 228 -13.95 27.30 6.94
N ASP A 229 -14.81 26.43 7.44
CA ASP A 229 -14.45 25.04 7.73
C ASP A 229 -14.37 24.24 6.44
N MET A 230 -13.36 23.39 6.36
CA MET A 230 -13.12 22.47 5.26
C MET A 230 -12.88 21.08 5.79
N TYR A 231 -13.02 20.10 4.92
CA TYR A 231 -12.89 18.70 5.25
C TYR A 231 -11.80 18.05 4.41
N LEU A 232 -10.99 17.18 5.02
CA LEU A 232 -10.19 16.24 4.25
C LEU A 232 -11.13 15.22 3.62
N ARG A 233 -11.01 15.01 2.31
CA ARG A 233 -11.94 14.17 1.55
C ARG A 233 -11.98 12.74 2.07
N ILE A 234 -13.17 12.16 2.07
CA ILE A 234 -13.39 10.74 2.35
C ILE A 234 -13.37 9.90 1.07
N ALA A 235 -13.68 10.51 -0.08
CA ALA A 235 -13.64 9.97 -1.44
C ALA A 235 -13.57 11.09 -2.48
N PRO A 236 -13.02 10.89 -3.69
CA PRO A 236 -13.06 11.84 -4.80
C PRO A 236 -14.31 11.71 -5.69
N GLU A 237 -15.20 10.77 -5.43
CA GLU A 237 -16.32 10.30 -6.26
C GLU A 237 -17.14 11.43 -6.88
N LEU A 238 -17.68 12.35 -6.07
CA LEU A 238 -18.59 13.39 -6.58
C LEU A 238 -17.87 14.38 -7.52
N TYR A 239 -16.57 14.60 -7.33
CA TYR A 239 -15.76 15.42 -8.24
C TYR A 239 -15.46 14.69 -9.53
N LEU A 240 -15.15 13.39 -9.49
CA LEU A 240 -14.87 12.58 -10.68
C LEU A 240 -16.11 12.46 -11.56
N LYS A 241 -17.29 12.27 -10.97
CA LYS A 241 -18.56 12.29 -11.71
C LYS A 241 -18.85 13.63 -12.39
N ARG A 242 -18.52 14.77 -11.74
CA ARG A 242 -18.62 16.10 -12.38
C ARG A 242 -17.72 16.21 -13.61
N LEU A 243 -16.54 15.56 -13.62
CA LEU A 243 -15.68 15.51 -14.79
C LEU A 243 -16.31 14.70 -15.94
N VAL A 244 -17.01 13.61 -15.60
CA VAL A 244 -17.76 12.82 -16.60
C VAL A 244 -18.92 13.62 -17.17
N VAL A 245 -19.68 14.35 -16.35
CA VAL A 245 -20.70 15.31 -16.83
C VAL A 245 -20.05 16.35 -17.75
N GLY A 246 -18.83 16.80 -17.45
CA GLY A 246 -18.05 17.73 -18.27
C GLY A 246 -17.51 17.15 -19.57
N GLY A 247 -17.72 15.84 -19.85
CA GLY A 247 -17.34 15.17 -21.09
C GLY A 247 -16.03 14.39 -21.03
N PHE A 248 -15.40 14.22 -19.86
CA PHE A 248 -14.29 13.30 -19.70
C PHE A 248 -14.82 11.88 -19.46
N GLU A 249 -14.99 11.13 -20.55
CA GLU A 249 -15.68 9.84 -20.54
C GLU A 249 -14.94 8.72 -19.79
N ARG A 250 -13.62 8.84 -19.59
CA ARG A 250 -12.78 7.88 -18.89
C ARG A 250 -11.76 8.62 -18.03
N VAL A 251 -11.98 8.60 -16.72
CA VAL A 251 -11.10 9.25 -15.75
C VAL A 251 -10.71 8.29 -14.63
N PHE A 252 -9.53 8.47 -14.09
CA PHE A 252 -9.13 7.81 -12.86
C PHE A 252 -8.27 8.72 -11.99
N GLU A 253 -8.31 8.46 -10.69
CA GLU A 253 -7.47 9.13 -9.70
C GLU A 253 -6.86 8.11 -8.75
N LEU A 254 -5.54 8.14 -8.62
CA LEU A 254 -4.77 7.41 -7.62
C LEU A 254 -4.31 8.38 -6.56
N ASN A 255 -5.00 8.44 -5.42
CA ASN A 255 -4.72 9.46 -4.43
C ASN A 255 -5.10 9.03 -2.99
N ARG A 256 -4.87 9.95 -2.04
CA ARG A 256 -5.17 9.76 -0.63
C ARG A 256 -6.59 10.15 -0.28
N ASN A 257 -7.21 9.30 0.54
CA ASN A 257 -8.45 9.58 1.24
C ASN A 257 -8.21 9.51 2.75
N PHE A 258 -9.09 10.16 3.50
CA PHE A 258 -8.94 10.35 4.93
C PHE A 258 -10.25 9.99 5.63
N ARG A 259 -10.20 9.09 6.61
CA ARG A 259 -11.36 8.73 7.43
C ARG A 259 -10.99 8.80 8.90
N ASN A 260 -11.74 9.59 9.66
CA ASN A 260 -11.49 9.83 11.09
C ASN A 260 -12.05 8.69 11.94
N GLU A 261 -11.48 7.51 11.75
CA GLU A 261 -11.89 6.26 12.33
C GLU A 261 -10.76 5.61 13.14
N GLY A 262 -11.04 4.47 13.75
CA GLY A 262 -10.08 3.72 14.55
C GLY A 262 -8.93 3.13 13.72
N VAL A 263 -7.75 3.01 14.30
CA VAL A 263 -6.57 2.38 13.70
C VAL A 263 -6.57 0.89 14.01
N SER A 264 -6.46 0.05 12.98
CA SER A 264 -6.42 -1.41 13.12
C SER A 264 -5.35 -2.05 12.23
N VAL A 265 -5.32 -3.36 12.15
CA VAL A 265 -4.49 -4.09 11.18
C VAL A 265 -4.96 -3.91 9.73
N ARG A 266 -6.20 -3.42 9.54
CA ARG A 266 -6.87 -3.23 8.24
C ARG A 266 -7.12 -1.76 7.90
N HIS A 267 -7.08 -0.85 8.88
CA HIS A 267 -7.46 0.55 8.73
C HIS A 267 -6.35 1.49 9.20
N ASN A 268 -6.08 2.48 8.38
CA ASN A 268 -5.22 3.62 8.67
C ASN A 268 -6.03 4.88 8.32
N PRO A 269 -6.02 5.95 9.14
CA PRO A 269 -6.86 7.13 8.91
C PRO A 269 -6.55 7.87 7.60
N GLU A 270 -5.38 7.65 7.04
CA GLU A 270 -4.93 8.10 5.74
C GLU A 270 -4.53 6.87 4.91
N PHE A 271 -5.15 6.69 3.74
CA PHE A 271 -4.94 5.51 2.90
C PHE A 271 -5.00 5.87 1.42
N THR A 272 -4.49 4.99 0.57
CA THR A 272 -4.46 5.18 -0.88
C THR A 272 -5.55 4.37 -1.54
N MET A 273 -6.33 5.03 -2.39
CA MET A 273 -7.32 4.40 -3.27
C MET A 273 -7.05 4.72 -4.74
N LEU A 274 -7.47 3.81 -5.59
CA LEU A 274 -7.81 4.09 -6.98
C LEU A 274 -9.31 4.31 -7.03
N GLU A 275 -9.76 5.38 -7.68
CA GLU A 275 -11.13 5.48 -8.19
C GLU A 275 -11.11 5.78 -9.67
N TYR A 276 -11.98 5.13 -10.45
CA TYR A 276 -12.12 5.35 -11.88
C TYR A 276 -13.56 5.27 -12.33
N TYR A 277 -13.86 6.04 -13.37
CA TYR A 277 -15.20 6.16 -13.93
C TYR A 277 -15.15 6.04 -15.44
N GLN A 278 -16.10 5.30 -16.00
CA GLN A 278 -16.23 5.08 -17.43
C GLN A 278 -17.66 5.33 -17.89
N ALA A 279 -17.84 6.30 -18.79
CA ALA A 279 -19.11 6.54 -19.47
C ALA A 279 -19.42 5.41 -20.46
N TYR A 280 -20.70 5.15 -20.66
CA TYR A 280 -21.23 4.11 -21.55
C TYR A 280 -20.75 2.70 -21.18
N ALA A 281 -20.63 2.45 -19.87
CA ALA A 281 -20.31 1.18 -19.27
C ALA A 281 -21.27 0.91 -18.11
N ASP A 282 -21.35 -0.36 -17.71
CA ASP A 282 -22.08 -0.80 -16.53
C ASP A 282 -21.14 -1.51 -15.52
N TYR A 283 -21.70 -1.96 -14.41
CA TYR A 283 -20.94 -2.59 -13.33
C TYR A 283 -20.34 -3.95 -13.74
N HIS A 284 -20.83 -4.61 -14.80
CA HIS A 284 -20.23 -5.82 -15.34
C HIS A 284 -18.89 -5.53 -16.05
N ASP A 285 -18.84 -4.41 -16.80
CA ASP A 285 -17.60 -3.94 -17.44
C ASP A 285 -16.52 -3.65 -16.40
N LEU A 286 -16.90 -3.11 -15.23
CA LEU A 286 -15.96 -2.86 -14.14
C LEU A 286 -15.40 -4.17 -13.54
N MET A 287 -16.28 -5.17 -13.29
CA MET A 287 -15.85 -6.48 -12.81
C MET A 287 -14.84 -7.13 -13.76
N ASP A 288 -15.10 -7.07 -15.08
CA ASP A 288 -14.20 -7.61 -16.11
C ASP A 288 -12.86 -6.85 -16.14
N ASN A 289 -12.90 -5.52 -16.05
CA ASN A 289 -11.71 -4.69 -15.95
C ASN A 289 -10.86 -5.02 -14.72
N THR A 290 -11.51 -5.24 -13.59
CA THR A 290 -10.84 -5.55 -12.31
C THR A 290 -10.20 -6.93 -12.35
N GLU A 291 -10.87 -7.94 -12.90
CA GLU A 291 -10.25 -9.26 -13.12
C GLU A 291 -9.01 -9.16 -14.00
N GLU A 292 -9.10 -8.42 -15.11
CA GLU A 292 -7.97 -8.21 -16.03
C GLU A 292 -6.81 -7.48 -15.35
N LEU A 293 -7.10 -6.40 -14.61
CA LEU A 293 -6.12 -5.64 -13.85
C LEU A 293 -5.38 -6.52 -12.83
N LEU A 294 -6.12 -7.24 -11.98
CA LEU A 294 -5.52 -8.06 -10.93
C LEU A 294 -4.67 -9.19 -11.51
N ARG A 295 -5.11 -9.82 -12.59
CA ARG A 295 -4.34 -10.84 -13.33
C ARG A 295 -3.05 -10.27 -13.91
N LYS A 296 -3.13 -9.09 -14.57
CA LYS A 296 -1.96 -8.40 -15.12
C LYS A 296 -0.95 -8.08 -14.01
N LEU A 297 -1.40 -7.48 -12.91
CA LEU A 297 -0.53 -7.14 -11.79
C LEU A 297 0.16 -8.38 -11.19
N ALA A 298 -0.55 -9.49 -11.04
CA ALA A 298 0.04 -10.74 -10.55
C ALA A 298 1.16 -11.24 -11.46
N MET A 299 0.93 -11.26 -12.77
CA MET A 299 1.93 -11.66 -13.75
C MET A 299 3.15 -10.72 -13.78
N ASP A 300 2.93 -9.42 -13.79
CA ASP A 300 4.01 -8.42 -13.90
C ASP A 300 4.87 -8.34 -12.62
N ILE A 301 4.26 -8.57 -11.44
CA ILE A 301 4.93 -8.42 -10.15
C ILE A 301 5.51 -9.74 -9.65
N LEU A 302 4.74 -10.83 -9.76
CA LEU A 302 5.06 -12.14 -9.19
C LEU A 302 5.51 -13.17 -10.25
N GLY A 303 5.26 -12.92 -11.54
CA GLY A 303 5.52 -13.87 -12.63
C GLY A 303 4.54 -15.05 -12.68
N THR A 304 3.43 -14.98 -11.94
CA THR A 304 2.40 -16.03 -11.84
C THR A 304 1.05 -15.41 -11.50
N THR A 305 -0.05 -16.08 -11.89
CA THR A 305 -1.41 -15.71 -11.46
C THR A 305 -1.75 -16.19 -10.04
N ILE A 306 -0.91 -17.06 -9.48
CA ILE A 306 -1.10 -17.60 -8.13
C ILE A 306 -0.55 -16.62 -7.11
N VAL A 307 -1.43 -16.06 -6.30
CA VAL A 307 -1.11 -15.10 -5.23
C VAL A 307 -1.23 -15.79 -3.88
N LYS A 308 -0.13 -15.81 -3.11
CA LYS A 308 -0.09 -16.38 -1.75
C LYS A 308 -0.24 -15.26 -0.72
N TYR A 309 -1.13 -15.49 0.25
CA TYR A 309 -1.38 -14.56 1.35
C TYR A 309 -1.58 -15.32 2.68
N GLY A 310 -0.57 -15.31 3.53
CA GLY A 310 -0.51 -16.18 4.70
C GLY A 310 -0.61 -17.66 4.28
N ASP A 311 -1.58 -18.37 4.83
CA ASP A 311 -1.87 -19.76 4.48
C ASP A 311 -2.86 -19.90 3.31
N LEU A 312 -3.33 -18.80 2.74
CA LEU A 312 -4.27 -18.76 1.63
C LEU A 312 -3.55 -18.67 0.29
N GLU A 313 -4.21 -19.19 -0.75
CA GLU A 313 -3.75 -19.13 -2.12
C GLU A 313 -4.92 -18.74 -3.03
N PHE A 314 -4.72 -17.76 -3.91
CA PHE A 314 -5.70 -17.27 -4.87
C PHE A 314 -5.17 -17.43 -6.28
N ASP A 315 -6.02 -17.93 -7.19
CA ASP A 315 -5.68 -18.05 -8.61
C ASP A 315 -6.41 -16.99 -9.43
N PHE A 316 -5.74 -15.85 -9.68
CA PHE A 316 -6.28 -14.77 -10.51
C PHE A 316 -6.32 -15.12 -12.01
N GLY A 317 -5.82 -16.29 -12.40
CA GLY A 317 -5.97 -16.83 -13.76
C GLY A 317 -7.37 -17.38 -14.05
N LYS A 318 -8.16 -17.66 -13.00
CA LYS A 318 -9.53 -18.16 -13.10
C LYS A 318 -10.54 -17.01 -13.05
N PRO A 319 -11.72 -17.16 -13.65
CA PRO A 319 -12.83 -16.23 -13.43
C PRO A 319 -13.18 -16.12 -11.93
N PHE A 320 -13.49 -14.92 -11.46
CA PHE A 320 -13.94 -14.70 -10.09
C PHE A 320 -15.40 -15.14 -9.94
N GLU A 321 -15.76 -15.63 -8.75
CA GLU A 321 -17.18 -15.96 -8.44
C GLU A 321 -18.00 -14.69 -8.45
N ARG A 322 -19.22 -14.77 -9.03
CA ARG A 322 -20.22 -13.69 -9.01
C ARG A 322 -21.47 -14.22 -8.33
N ILE A 323 -21.81 -13.67 -7.17
CA ILE A 323 -22.92 -14.11 -6.33
C ILE A 323 -23.67 -12.91 -5.78
N THR A 324 -25.01 -13.00 -5.67
CA THR A 324 -25.78 -11.93 -5.04
C THR A 324 -25.63 -11.97 -3.51
N LEU A 325 -25.83 -10.83 -2.86
CA LEU A 325 -25.80 -10.73 -1.39
C LEU A 325 -26.81 -11.69 -0.75
N HIS A 326 -28.02 -11.77 -1.30
CA HIS A 326 -29.05 -12.69 -0.82
C HIS A 326 -28.64 -14.16 -0.99
N ASP A 327 -28.13 -14.55 -2.17
CA ASP A 327 -27.72 -15.92 -2.41
C ASP A 327 -26.52 -16.34 -1.55
N ALA A 328 -25.56 -15.42 -1.33
CA ALA A 328 -24.45 -15.65 -0.42
C ALA A 328 -24.93 -15.85 1.03
N THR A 329 -25.86 -14.99 1.48
CA THR A 329 -26.44 -15.09 2.82
C THR A 329 -27.18 -16.42 3.03
N ILE A 330 -27.97 -16.87 2.04
CA ILE A 330 -28.65 -18.16 2.09
C ILE A 330 -27.64 -19.31 2.06
N LYS A 331 -26.66 -19.27 1.13
CA LYS A 331 -25.64 -20.32 0.96
C LYS A 331 -24.86 -20.57 2.24
N TYR A 332 -24.35 -19.52 2.87
CA TYR A 332 -23.50 -19.63 4.03
C TYR A 332 -24.23 -19.55 5.38
N GLY A 333 -25.47 -19.07 5.39
CA GLY A 333 -26.33 -19.06 6.58
C GLY A 333 -27.25 -20.27 6.73
N ALA A 334 -27.17 -21.25 5.81
CA ALA A 334 -28.05 -22.43 5.81
C ALA A 334 -27.94 -23.27 7.08
N ASP A 335 -26.76 -23.43 7.64
CA ASP A 335 -26.47 -24.15 8.88
C ASP A 335 -27.06 -23.41 10.11
N LYS A 336 -27.21 -22.08 10.01
CA LYS A 336 -27.88 -21.24 11.03
C LYS A 336 -29.41 -21.13 10.80
N GLY A 337 -29.96 -21.92 9.85
CA GLY A 337 -31.39 -22.00 9.54
C GLY A 337 -31.95 -20.79 8.84
N ILE A 338 -31.12 -20.05 8.10
CA ILE A 338 -31.57 -18.92 7.27
C ILE A 338 -32.19 -19.45 5.97
N VAL A 339 -33.40 -18.99 5.66
CA VAL A 339 -34.11 -19.30 4.42
C VAL A 339 -34.42 -18.03 3.65
N LYS A 340 -34.76 -18.18 2.36
CA LYS A 340 -35.01 -17.04 1.47
C LYS A 340 -36.03 -16.06 2.02
N GLU A 341 -37.13 -16.57 2.58
CA GLU A 341 -38.22 -15.77 3.10
C GLU A 341 -37.80 -14.85 4.29
N ASP A 342 -36.72 -15.20 4.98
CA ASP A 342 -36.20 -14.39 6.08
C ASP A 342 -35.54 -13.10 5.61
N LEU A 343 -35.12 -13.02 4.33
CA LEU A 343 -34.42 -11.88 3.74
C LEU A 343 -35.31 -10.93 2.94
N TYR A 344 -36.61 -11.27 2.79
CA TYR A 344 -37.55 -10.45 1.99
C TYR A 344 -38.73 -9.90 2.81
N ASP A 345 -38.75 -10.15 4.10
CA ASP A 345 -39.78 -9.65 5.04
C ASP A 345 -39.08 -9.01 6.25
N PHE A 346 -39.48 -7.78 6.57
CA PHE A 346 -38.87 -6.98 7.62
C PHE A 346 -38.91 -7.66 9.00
N ASP A 347 -40.10 -8.17 9.38
CA ASP A 347 -40.27 -8.77 10.73
C ASP A 347 -39.47 -10.07 10.84
N ARG A 348 -39.42 -10.88 9.77
CA ARG A 348 -38.63 -12.10 9.72
C ARG A 348 -37.12 -11.82 9.71
N ALA A 349 -36.66 -10.84 8.92
CA ALA A 349 -35.27 -10.43 8.88
C ALA A 349 -34.83 -9.93 10.25
N LYS A 350 -35.66 -9.10 10.91
CA LYS A 350 -35.40 -8.60 12.25
C LYS A 350 -35.30 -9.73 13.27
N ALA A 351 -36.27 -10.66 13.28
CA ALA A 351 -36.25 -11.81 14.17
C ALA A 351 -35.00 -12.71 13.94
N THR A 352 -34.59 -12.85 12.66
CA THR A 352 -33.37 -13.58 12.29
C THR A 352 -32.12 -12.89 12.78
N ALA A 353 -32.00 -11.56 12.61
CA ALA A 353 -30.88 -10.76 13.11
C ALA A 353 -30.79 -10.85 14.65
N GLU A 354 -31.91 -10.67 15.37
CA GLU A 354 -31.95 -10.80 16.83
C GLU A 354 -31.53 -12.20 17.30
N ARG A 355 -31.97 -13.26 16.60
CA ARG A 355 -31.57 -14.66 16.88
C ARG A 355 -30.06 -14.88 16.68
N LEU A 356 -29.44 -14.17 15.75
CA LEU A 356 -28.00 -14.19 15.50
C LEU A 356 -27.21 -13.32 16.48
N GLY A 357 -27.88 -12.55 17.35
CA GLY A 357 -27.25 -11.65 18.33
C GLY A 357 -26.92 -10.26 17.74
N ILE A 358 -27.46 -9.93 16.58
CA ILE A 358 -27.28 -8.63 15.95
C ILE A 358 -28.23 -7.61 16.60
N GLU A 359 -27.70 -6.49 17.07
CA GLU A 359 -28.48 -5.38 17.62
C GLU A 359 -29.04 -4.53 16.48
N VAL A 360 -30.35 -4.70 16.23
CA VAL A 360 -31.05 -3.95 15.17
C VAL A 360 -31.34 -2.53 15.62
N GLN A 361 -30.79 -1.55 14.90
CA GLN A 361 -31.02 -0.14 15.17
C GLN A 361 -32.42 0.29 14.72
N LYS A 362 -32.99 1.30 15.40
CA LYS A 362 -34.35 1.80 15.10
C LYS A 362 -34.48 2.44 13.71
N SER A 363 -33.37 2.94 13.18
CA SER A 363 -33.30 3.59 11.87
C SER A 363 -33.14 2.60 10.73
N TRP A 364 -32.87 1.31 11.00
CA TRP A 364 -32.62 0.33 9.97
C TRP A 364 -33.90 -0.14 9.28
N GLY A 365 -33.91 -0.12 7.96
CA GLY A 365 -34.88 -0.79 7.13
C GLY A 365 -34.50 -2.24 6.84
N LEU A 366 -35.21 -2.88 5.94
CA LEU A 366 -34.98 -4.27 5.54
C LEU A 366 -33.55 -4.47 4.98
N GLY A 367 -33.10 -3.53 4.12
CA GLY A 367 -31.81 -3.62 3.46
C GLY A 367 -30.64 -3.61 4.44
N SER A 368 -30.67 -2.71 5.42
CA SER A 368 -29.65 -2.63 6.47
C SER A 368 -29.60 -3.89 7.32
N ILE A 369 -30.76 -4.46 7.67
CA ILE A 369 -30.83 -5.71 8.45
C ILE A 369 -30.28 -6.89 7.66
N VAL A 370 -30.64 -7.03 6.37
CA VAL A 370 -30.17 -8.10 5.50
C VAL A 370 -28.67 -8.01 5.31
N ASN A 371 -28.13 -6.81 5.15
CA ASN A 371 -26.68 -6.59 5.08
C ASN A 371 -25.97 -7.03 6.38
N ALA A 372 -26.49 -6.65 7.53
CA ALA A 372 -25.92 -7.06 8.82
C ALA A 372 -25.97 -8.59 9.03
N ILE A 373 -27.03 -9.25 8.56
CA ILE A 373 -27.10 -10.72 8.54
C ILE A 373 -26.02 -11.31 7.65
N PHE A 374 -25.83 -10.75 6.43
CA PHE A 374 -24.77 -11.18 5.53
C PHE A 374 -23.38 -11.06 6.16
N GLU A 375 -23.06 -9.91 6.74
CA GLU A 375 -21.76 -9.67 7.42
C GLU A 375 -21.50 -10.71 8.50
N GLU A 376 -22.51 -11.07 9.29
CA GLU A 376 -22.39 -12.04 10.36
C GLU A 376 -22.21 -13.48 9.87
N VAL A 377 -22.91 -13.89 8.79
CA VAL A 377 -22.96 -15.30 8.41
C VAL A 377 -22.18 -15.67 7.16
N ALA A 378 -21.87 -14.72 6.28
CA ALA A 378 -21.38 -15.01 4.94
C ALA A 378 -20.05 -14.33 4.59
N GLU A 379 -19.79 -13.10 5.04
CA GLU A 379 -18.62 -12.32 4.64
C GLU A 379 -17.31 -13.08 4.84
N HIS A 380 -17.11 -13.69 6.00
CA HIS A 380 -15.89 -14.41 6.36
C HIS A 380 -15.69 -15.72 5.56
N HIS A 381 -16.70 -16.18 4.80
CA HIS A 381 -16.60 -17.31 3.90
C HIS A 381 -16.17 -16.94 2.48
N LEU A 382 -16.15 -15.67 2.11
CA LEU A 382 -15.74 -15.19 0.79
C LEU A 382 -14.19 -15.18 0.68
N ILE A 383 -13.59 -16.37 0.73
CA ILE A 383 -12.13 -16.54 0.74
C ILE A 383 -11.55 -16.37 -0.66
N GLN A 384 -12.09 -17.08 -1.66
CA GLN A 384 -11.65 -16.94 -3.05
C GLN A 384 -12.17 -15.61 -3.65
N PRO A 385 -11.51 -15.05 -4.67
CA PRO A 385 -11.95 -13.82 -5.30
C PRO A 385 -13.42 -13.90 -5.72
N THR A 386 -14.26 -13.07 -5.12
CA THR A 386 -15.72 -13.10 -5.28
C THR A 386 -16.27 -11.68 -5.42
N PHE A 387 -17.04 -11.43 -6.46
CA PHE A 387 -17.88 -10.26 -6.59
C PHE A 387 -19.23 -10.54 -5.92
N LEU A 388 -19.50 -9.85 -4.83
CA LEU A 388 -20.77 -9.83 -4.14
C LEU A 388 -21.65 -8.78 -4.78
N MET A 389 -22.76 -9.16 -5.39
CA MET A 389 -23.60 -8.27 -6.21
C MET A 389 -24.96 -8.01 -5.57
N ALA A 390 -25.72 -7.09 -6.17
CA ALA A 390 -27.12 -6.79 -5.83
C ALA A 390 -27.30 -6.35 -4.38
N HIS A 391 -26.51 -5.37 -3.96
CA HIS A 391 -26.65 -4.76 -2.65
C HIS A 391 -28.00 -4.01 -2.52
N PRO A 392 -28.62 -3.99 -1.33
CA PRO A 392 -29.86 -3.24 -1.09
C PRO A 392 -29.73 -1.75 -1.46
N ALA A 393 -30.76 -1.21 -2.09
CA ALA A 393 -30.81 0.20 -2.48
C ALA A 393 -30.72 1.15 -1.27
N GLU A 394 -31.25 0.74 -0.13
CA GLU A 394 -31.22 1.46 1.13
C GLU A 394 -29.79 1.85 1.57
N ILE A 395 -28.83 0.94 1.37
CA ILE A 395 -27.43 1.13 1.77
C ILE A 395 -26.51 1.53 0.60
N SER A 396 -27.09 1.91 -0.53
CA SER A 396 -26.35 2.21 -1.77
C SER A 396 -26.80 3.57 -2.37
N PRO A 397 -26.58 4.69 -1.66
CA PRO A 397 -27.23 5.98 -2.00
C PRO A 397 -26.76 6.61 -3.32
N LEU A 398 -25.63 6.16 -3.89
CA LEU A 398 -25.05 6.70 -5.13
C LEU A 398 -25.14 5.73 -6.31
N ALA A 399 -25.62 4.48 -6.05
CA ALA A 399 -25.72 3.44 -7.05
C ALA A 399 -27.11 3.42 -7.74
N ARG A 400 -27.11 3.12 -9.04
CA ARG A 400 -28.33 2.93 -9.81
C ARG A 400 -29.11 1.72 -9.30
N ARG A 401 -30.44 1.86 -9.18
CA ARG A 401 -31.33 0.71 -8.92
C ARG A 401 -31.30 -0.25 -10.09
N ASN A 402 -31.43 -1.54 -9.80
CA ASN A 402 -31.58 -2.55 -10.83
C ASN A 402 -32.97 -2.40 -11.50
N ASP A 403 -33.00 -2.46 -12.84
CA ASP A 403 -34.23 -2.22 -13.62
C ASP A 403 -35.30 -3.32 -13.41
N GLU A 404 -34.90 -4.56 -13.09
CA GLU A 404 -35.81 -5.69 -12.87
C GLU A 404 -36.24 -5.81 -11.40
N ASN A 405 -35.36 -5.43 -10.47
CA ASN A 405 -35.63 -5.44 -9.03
C ASN A 405 -35.12 -4.15 -8.36
N PRO A 406 -35.99 -3.12 -8.26
CA PRO A 406 -35.60 -1.81 -7.72
C PRO A 406 -35.23 -1.79 -6.21
N GLU A 407 -35.44 -2.88 -5.48
CA GLU A 407 -35.05 -3.02 -4.06
C GLU A 407 -33.52 -3.20 -3.92
N VAL A 408 -32.85 -3.60 -5.00
CA VAL A 408 -31.39 -3.74 -5.06
C VAL A 408 -30.79 -2.82 -6.10
N THR A 409 -29.48 -2.67 -6.07
CA THR A 409 -28.71 -1.84 -6.99
C THR A 409 -27.78 -2.67 -7.86
N ASP A 410 -27.39 -2.11 -9.02
CA ASP A 410 -26.35 -2.61 -9.90
C ASP A 410 -24.97 -2.30 -9.29
N ARG A 411 -24.68 -2.91 -8.14
CA ARG A 411 -23.48 -2.71 -7.32
C ARG A 411 -22.82 -4.05 -7.00
N PHE A 412 -21.52 -4.03 -6.94
CA PHE A 412 -20.73 -5.14 -6.41
C PHE A 412 -19.68 -4.66 -5.38
N GLU A 413 -19.32 -5.57 -4.52
CA GLU A 413 -18.09 -5.48 -3.71
C GLU A 413 -17.19 -6.67 -4.05
N LEU A 414 -15.90 -6.42 -4.23
CA LEU A 414 -14.91 -7.48 -4.45
C LEU A 414 -14.33 -7.95 -3.12
N PHE A 415 -14.53 -9.22 -2.80
CA PHE A 415 -13.93 -9.88 -1.64
C PHE A 415 -12.78 -10.80 -2.06
N ILE A 416 -11.67 -10.73 -1.32
CA ILE A 416 -10.54 -11.66 -1.42
C ILE A 416 -10.01 -11.94 -0.01
N GLY A 417 -9.97 -13.22 0.38
CA GLY A 417 -9.52 -13.61 1.71
C GLY A 417 -10.41 -13.15 2.85
N GLY A 418 -11.73 -13.08 2.61
CA GLY A 418 -12.73 -12.60 3.57
C GLY A 418 -12.60 -11.09 3.85
N ARG A 419 -12.15 -10.32 2.86
CA ARG A 419 -11.96 -8.86 2.99
C ARG A 419 -12.39 -8.16 1.72
N GLU A 420 -13.13 -7.09 1.86
CA GLU A 420 -13.44 -6.16 0.78
C GLU A 420 -12.13 -5.52 0.25
N ILE A 421 -11.94 -5.59 -1.05
CA ILE A 421 -10.80 -5.02 -1.79
C ILE A 421 -11.24 -3.82 -2.64
N GLY A 422 -12.46 -3.87 -3.17
CA GLY A 422 -13.05 -2.85 -4.01
C GLY A 422 -14.55 -2.84 -3.98
N ASN A 423 -15.13 -1.72 -4.42
CA ASN A 423 -16.57 -1.48 -4.51
C ASN A 423 -16.85 -0.70 -5.78
N GLY A 424 -17.80 -1.16 -6.58
CA GLY A 424 -18.14 -0.53 -7.83
C GLY A 424 -19.63 -0.71 -8.18
N PHE A 425 -20.14 0.20 -8.98
CA PHE A 425 -21.54 0.19 -9.38
C PHE A 425 -21.81 0.96 -10.68
N SER A 426 -22.95 0.66 -11.30
CA SER A 426 -23.56 1.56 -12.28
C SER A 426 -24.04 2.80 -11.54
N GLU A 427 -23.64 3.98 -12.02
CA GLU A 427 -23.87 5.24 -11.34
C GLU A 427 -25.34 5.65 -11.40
N LEU A 428 -25.87 6.17 -10.29
CA LEU A 428 -27.14 6.84 -10.30
C LEU A 428 -27.02 8.15 -11.09
N ASN A 429 -27.73 8.25 -12.20
CA ASN A 429 -27.75 9.41 -13.08
C ASN A 429 -29.08 10.13 -13.15
N ASP A 430 -30.08 9.69 -12.38
CA ASP A 430 -31.34 10.39 -12.14
C ASP A 430 -31.16 11.43 -11.03
N ALA A 431 -31.18 12.71 -11.39
CA ALA A 431 -30.97 13.81 -10.45
C ALA A 431 -32.10 13.90 -9.39
N GLU A 432 -33.33 13.53 -9.72
CA GLU A 432 -34.46 13.58 -8.78
C GLU A 432 -34.31 12.45 -7.74
N ASP A 433 -34.05 11.19 -8.16
CA ASP A 433 -33.79 10.07 -7.24
C ASP A 433 -32.55 10.37 -6.37
N GLN A 434 -31.48 10.95 -6.95
CA GLN A 434 -30.30 11.31 -6.19
C GLN A 434 -30.59 12.35 -5.11
N ASN A 435 -31.39 13.35 -5.42
CA ASN A 435 -31.78 14.37 -4.46
C ASN A 435 -32.58 13.76 -3.29
N GLU A 436 -33.55 12.88 -3.60
CA GLU A 436 -34.35 12.18 -2.58
C GLU A 436 -33.47 11.33 -1.65
N ARG A 437 -32.44 10.63 -2.20
CA ARG A 437 -31.53 9.83 -1.41
C ARG A 437 -30.61 10.68 -0.54
N PHE A 438 -30.16 11.85 -1.01
CA PHE A 438 -29.43 12.78 -0.16
C PHE A 438 -30.30 13.34 0.97
N ASP A 439 -31.56 13.63 0.73
CA ASP A 439 -32.47 14.06 1.79
C ASP A 439 -32.66 12.97 2.85
N ALA A 440 -32.74 11.69 2.44
CA ALA A 440 -32.77 10.56 3.35
C ALA A 440 -31.46 10.42 4.18
N GLN A 441 -30.30 10.66 3.58
CA GLN A 441 -29.00 10.68 4.28
C GLN A 441 -28.93 11.81 5.31
N VAL A 442 -29.41 13.00 4.98
CA VAL A 442 -29.49 14.14 5.91
C VAL A 442 -30.38 13.80 7.11
N ALA A 443 -31.55 13.19 6.85
CA ALA A 443 -32.45 12.76 7.91
C ALA A 443 -31.82 11.69 8.81
N ALA A 444 -31.05 10.73 8.27
CA ALA A 444 -30.31 9.75 9.04
C ALA A 444 -29.25 10.41 9.92
N LYS A 445 -28.53 11.41 9.38
CA LYS A 445 -27.54 12.19 10.12
C LYS A 445 -28.17 12.97 11.28
N GLU A 446 -29.31 13.61 11.07
CA GLU A 446 -30.05 14.29 12.13
C GLU A 446 -30.59 13.33 13.21
N ALA A 447 -30.83 12.07 12.82
CA ALA A 447 -31.22 11.01 13.74
C ALA A 447 -30.03 10.39 14.52
N GLY A 448 -28.78 10.83 14.25
CA GLY A 448 -27.58 10.47 14.99
C GLY A 448 -26.61 9.52 14.26
N ASP A 449 -26.78 9.33 12.96
CA ASP A 449 -25.81 8.61 12.12
C ASP A 449 -24.66 9.55 11.70
N ASP A 450 -23.57 9.52 12.44
CA ASP A 450 -22.40 10.36 12.18
C ASP A 450 -21.68 10.05 10.85
N GLU A 451 -21.94 8.88 10.26
CA GLU A 451 -21.31 8.42 8.99
C GLU A 451 -22.18 8.72 7.77
N ALA A 452 -23.46 9.11 7.96
CA ALA A 452 -24.33 9.49 6.88
C ALA A 452 -23.78 10.67 6.07
N MET A 453 -24.04 10.67 4.76
CA MET A 453 -23.52 11.65 3.82
C MET A 453 -24.11 13.03 4.04
N PHE A 454 -23.34 14.04 3.67
CA PHE A 454 -23.83 15.42 3.49
C PHE A 454 -24.52 15.56 2.13
N LYS A 455 -25.52 16.44 2.05
CA LYS A 455 -26.14 16.81 0.78
C LYS A 455 -25.21 17.78 0.03
N ASP A 456 -24.93 17.47 -1.22
CA ASP A 456 -24.17 18.31 -2.14
C ASP A 456 -25.13 18.79 -3.26
N ASP A 457 -25.73 19.98 -3.04
CA ASP A 457 -26.70 20.57 -3.99
C ASP A 457 -26.06 20.88 -5.35
N ASP A 458 -24.77 21.28 -5.38
CA ASP A 458 -24.03 21.52 -6.62
C ASP A 458 -23.82 20.24 -7.43
N PHE A 459 -23.67 19.10 -6.76
CA PHE A 459 -23.61 17.81 -7.44
C PHE A 459 -24.96 17.43 -8.06
N VAL A 460 -26.08 17.70 -7.37
CA VAL A 460 -27.43 17.51 -7.94
C VAL A 460 -27.60 18.36 -9.20
N VAL A 461 -27.23 19.64 -9.14
CA VAL A 461 -27.25 20.53 -10.31
C VAL A 461 -26.37 19.98 -11.45
N ALA A 462 -25.19 19.42 -11.13
CA ALA A 462 -24.35 18.79 -12.14
C ALA A 462 -25.07 17.61 -12.82
N LEU A 463 -25.77 16.75 -12.07
CA LEU A 463 -26.58 15.66 -12.62
C LEU A 463 -27.72 16.15 -13.51
N GLU A 464 -28.34 17.28 -13.18
CA GLU A 464 -29.37 17.92 -14.02
C GLU A 464 -28.84 18.37 -15.40
N HIS A 465 -27.53 18.61 -15.52
CA HIS A 465 -26.88 18.84 -16.82
C HIS A 465 -26.66 17.56 -17.63
N GLY A 466 -26.87 16.39 -17.04
CA GLY A 466 -26.82 15.08 -17.67
C GLY A 466 -25.51 14.32 -17.42
N LEU A 467 -25.57 13.35 -16.54
CA LEU A 467 -24.53 12.30 -16.44
C LEU A 467 -24.87 11.19 -17.43
N PRO A 468 -24.02 10.87 -18.43
CA PRO A 468 -24.26 9.72 -19.29
C PRO A 468 -24.33 8.42 -18.47
N PRO A 469 -24.91 7.33 -19.01
CA PRO A 469 -24.75 6.02 -18.37
C PRO A 469 -23.29 5.77 -18.04
N THR A 470 -22.95 5.62 -16.79
CA THR A 470 -21.57 5.59 -16.28
C THR A 470 -21.45 4.50 -15.23
N ALA A 471 -20.31 3.86 -15.16
CA ALA A 471 -19.94 2.98 -14.06
C ALA A 471 -18.64 3.45 -13.41
N GLY A 472 -18.57 3.32 -12.08
CA GLY A 472 -17.41 3.73 -11.29
C GLY A 472 -17.03 2.69 -10.22
N GLU A 473 -15.75 2.60 -9.93
CA GLU A 473 -15.20 1.66 -8.96
C GLU A 473 -14.09 2.30 -8.14
N GLY A 474 -14.07 1.98 -6.86
CA GLY A 474 -13.00 2.26 -5.92
C GLY A 474 -12.25 0.99 -5.52
N LEU A 475 -10.91 0.99 -5.63
CA LEU A 475 -10.04 -0.11 -5.21
C LEU A 475 -9.05 0.35 -4.14
N GLY A 476 -8.96 -0.39 -3.05
CA GLY A 476 -8.03 -0.14 -1.95
C GLY A 476 -6.60 -0.54 -2.31
N ILE A 477 -5.75 0.42 -2.67
CA ILE A 477 -4.36 0.16 -3.08
C ILE A 477 -3.52 -0.44 -1.95
N ASP A 478 -3.74 0.00 -0.72
CA ASP A 478 -3.03 -0.56 0.44
C ASP A 478 -3.38 -2.04 0.62
N ARG A 479 -4.66 -2.41 0.46
CA ARG A 479 -5.13 -3.80 0.52
C ARG A 479 -4.55 -4.65 -0.62
N LEU A 480 -4.51 -4.13 -1.85
CA LEU A 480 -3.84 -4.81 -2.98
C LEU A 480 -2.34 -5.00 -2.72
N ALA A 481 -1.66 -3.98 -2.21
CA ALA A 481 -0.24 -4.10 -1.86
C ALA A 481 -0.02 -5.16 -0.78
N MET A 482 -0.92 -5.29 0.22
CA MET A 482 -0.86 -6.36 1.21
C MET A 482 -0.95 -7.75 0.56
N LEU A 483 -1.86 -7.96 -0.38
CA LEU A 483 -2.02 -9.23 -1.09
C LEU A 483 -0.75 -9.60 -1.87
N TYR A 484 -0.26 -8.73 -2.74
CA TYR A 484 0.91 -9.02 -3.58
C TYR A 484 2.22 -9.11 -2.81
N ALA A 485 2.35 -8.39 -1.69
CA ALA A 485 3.53 -8.44 -0.83
C ALA A 485 3.46 -9.54 0.24
N ASN A 486 2.33 -10.24 0.38
CA ASN A 486 2.07 -11.16 1.48
C ASN A 486 2.24 -10.49 2.86
N ALA A 487 1.72 -9.27 3.02
CA ALA A 487 1.86 -8.48 4.22
C ALA A 487 0.61 -8.56 5.11
N PRO A 488 0.71 -9.00 6.37
CA PRO A 488 -0.46 -9.26 7.22
C PRO A 488 -1.17 -8.00 7.72
N SER A 489 -0.51 -6.85 7.70
CA SER A 489 -1.04 -5.59 8.22
C SER A 489 -0.87 -4.44 7.24
N ILE A 490 -1.86 -3.55 7.20
CA ILE A 490 -1.79 -2.30 6.41
C ILE A 490 -0.57 -1.45 6.80
N ARG A 491 -0.10 -1.54 8.05
CA ARG A 491 1.10 -0.84 8.54
C ARG A 491 2.39 -1.35 7.89
N ASP A 492 2.39 -2.56 7.37
CA ASP A 492 3.55 -3.12 6.67
C ASP A 492 3.73 -2.52 5.28
N VAL A 493 2.63 -2.08 4.65
CA VAL A 493 2.61 -1.53 3.28
C VAL A 493 2.53 0.00 3.23
N ILE A 494 2.38 0.67 4.37
CA ILE A 494 2.48 2.12 4.51
C ILE A 494 3.84 2.46 5.12
N LEU A 495 4.59 3.35 4.45
CA LEU A 495 5.95 3.71 4.91
C LEU A 495 5.95 4.27 6.33
N PHE A 496 5.06 5.20 6.62
CA PHE A 496 4.90 5.85 7.91
C PHE A 496 3.43 5.76 8.34
N PRO A 497 3.00 4.62 8.93
CA PRO A 497 1.62 4.44 9.36
C PRO A 497 1.29 5.33 10.57
N ALA A 498 0.01 5.64 10.75
CA ALA A 498 -0.46 6.32 11.94
C ALA A 498 -0.21 5.47 13.19
N MET A 499 0.41 6.08 14.19
CA MET A 499 0.77 5.43 15.45
C MET A 499 0.31 6.29 16.63
N ARG A 500 -0.15 5.67 17.72
CA ARG A 500 -0.39 6.39 18.96
C ARG A 500 0.91 7.05 19.43
N GLN A 501 0.82 8.28 19.92
CA GLN A 501 1.96 8.91 20.57
C GLN A 501 2.31 8.12 21.85
N LYS A 502 3.62 8.01 22.15
CA LYS A 502 4.11 7.42 23.40
C LYS A 502 3.99 8.42 24.51
#